data_4e6bb8e9fb3621e8d3d0fa25593b967c
#
_entry.id   4e6bb8e9fb3621e8d3d0fa25593b967c
#
_cell.length_a   1.000
_cell.length_b   1.000
_cell.length_c   1.000
_cell.angle_alpha   90.00
_cell.angle_beta   90.00
_cell.angle_gamma   90.00
#
_symmetry.space_group_name_H-M   'P 1'
#
loop_
_entity.id
_entity.type
_entity.pdbx_description
1 polymer ?
#
loop_
_entity_poly.entity_id
_entity_poly.type
_entity_poly.pdbx_seq_one_letter_code
_entity_poly.pdbx_strand_id
1 'polypeptide(L)'
;PWTSFGRLRPLHTNAVIFAFGGCGLMATAYHTVQRTSHVPLFAPRLAAFSFWGWQAVIVGAAISLPLGYTQSKEYAELEWPIDLLIAAVWVAFAIVFFGTIVKRKVKHIYVANWFYGGFILAVALLHIVNNASIPAGLMKSYPVYGGVQDAMVQWWYGHNAVGFFLTAGFLGMMYYFVPKQIGRPIYSYRLSIVHFWALIFTYMWAGPHHLHYTALPDWTQSLGMVFSLILFAPSWGGMINGIMTLSGAWHRLREDPILRFLIVALSFYGMSTFEGPMMSIKTVNALSHYTDWTIGHVHSGALGWVGLITMGSLYYLIPRLWGRNQMYSTSLIELHFWLATIGIALYAIALWVAGVTQGLMWRALEPDGTLTYTFAESVKASFPYYVVRLI
;
A
#
# COMPACT_ATOMS: atom_id res chain seq x y z
N PRO A 1 21.78 5.87 19.50
CA PRO A 1 21.99 5.54 18.08
C PRO A 1 20.88 4.66 17.50
N TRP A 2 20.30 3.69 18.25
CA TRP A 2 19.27 2.77 17.76
C TRP A 2 17.92 3.43 17.46
N THR A 3 17.66 4.59 18.03
CA THR A 3 16.44 5.39 17.85
C THR A 3 16.65 6.63 16.98
N SER A 4 17.75 6.69 16.22
CA SER A 4 17.95 7.77 15.24
C SER A 4 16.93 7.65 14.09
N PHE A 5 16.62 8.77 13.44
CA PHE A 5 15.68 8.82 12.32
C PHE A 5 16.02 7.78 11.23
N GLY A 6 17.31 7.68 10.84
CA GLY A 6 17.75 6.72 9.82
C GLY A 6 17.61 5.24 10.21
N ARG A 7 17.32 4.93 11.49
CA ARG A 7 17.02 3.58 11.99
C ARG A 7 15.53 3.36 12.17
N LEU A 8 14.84 4.34 12.74
CA LEU A 8 13.40 4.25 13.00
C LEU A 8 12.56 4.36 11.73
N ARG A 9 12.98 5.16 10.76
CA ARG A 9 12.19 5.35 9.53
C ARG A 9 12.05 4.06 8.72
N PRO A 10 13.12 3.28 8.40
CA PRO A 10 12.98 1.97 7.77
C PRO A 10 12.16 0.99 8.60
N LEU A 11 12.37 0.97 9.92
CA LEU A 11 11.59 0.12 10.81
C LEU A 11 10.10 0.48 10.79
N HIS A 12 9.75 1.77 10.84
CA HIS A 12 8.37 2.23 10.73
C HIS A 12 7.73 1.77 9.42
N THR A 13 8.41 1.97 8.30
CA THR A 13 7.91 1.61 6.98
C THR A 13 7.65 0.10 6.87
N ASN A 14 8.61 -0.72 7.29
CA ASN A 14 8.47 -2.17 7.29
C ASN A 14 7.36 -2.65 8.24
N ALA A 15 7.25 -2.04 9.43
CA ALA A 15 6.22 -2.40 10.40
C ALA A 15 4.81 -2.13 9.89
N VAL A 16 4.54 -0.96 9.31
CA VAL A 16 3.18 -0.60 8.87
C VAL A 16 2.79 -1.30 7.57
N ILE A 17 3.71 -1.41 6.61
CA ILE A 17 3.40 -2.02 5.31
C ILE A 17 3.38 -3.55 5.43
N PHE A 18 4.48 -4.14 5.87
CA PHE A 18 4.68 -5.59 5.77
C PHE A 18 4.23 -6.34 7.03
N ALA A 19 4.45 -5.79 8.23
CA ALA A 19 3.95 -6.47 9.42
C ALA A 19 2.42 -6.27 9.55
N PHE A 20 1.93 -5.06 9.70
CA PHE A 20 0.49 -4.80 9.84
C PHE A 20 -0.28 -5.16 8.55
N GLY A 21 0.07 -4.53 7.44
CA GLY A 21 -0.60 -4.73 6.15
C GLY A 21 -0.44 -6.16 5.64
N GLY A 22 0.76 -6.74 5.73
CA GLY A 22 1.03 -8.10 5.28
C GLY A 22 0.27 -9.16 6.07
N CYS A 23 0.20 -9.05 7.40
CA CYS A 23 -0.63 -9.94 8.23
C CYS A 23 -2.12 -9.83 7.87
N GLY A 24 -2.62 -8.60 7.66
CA GLY A 24 -4.00 -8.37 7.23
C GLY A 24 -4.30 -8.99 5.87
N LEU A 25 -3.40 -8.83 4.90
CA LEU A 25 -3.54 -9.39 3.56
C LEU A 25 -3.51 -10.93 3.56
N MET A 26 -2.54 -11.55 4.23
CA MET A 26 -2.46 -13.01 4.30
C MET A 26 -3.70 -13.63 4.97
N ALA A 27 -4.13 -13.07 6.10
CA ALA A 27 -5.30 -13.54 6.83
C ALA A 27 -6.58 -13.45 5.98
N THR A 28 -6.80 -12.29 5.35
CA THR A 28 -7.99 -12.06 4.53
C THR A 28 -7.95 -12.81 3.20
N ALA A 29 -6.78 -12.98 2.58
CA ALA A 29 -6.61 -13.80 1.38
C ALA A 29 -6.95 -15.27 1.66
N TYR A 30 -6.43 -15.85 2.75
CA TYR A 30 -6.74 -17.21 3.15
C TYR A 30 -8.21 -17.39 3.48
N HIS A 31 -8.83 -16.46 4.20
CA HIS A 31 -10.25 -16.49 4.45
C HIS A 31 -11.06 -16.44 3.15
N THR A 32 -10.76 -15.46 2.30
CA THR A 32 -11.53 -15.21 1.07
C THR A 32 -11.43 -16.37 0.09
N VAL A 33 -10.21 -16.90 -0.14
CA VAL A 33 -10.03 -18.00 -1.10
C VAL A 33 -10.75 -19.27 -0.70
N GLN A 34 -10.77 -19.62 0.60
CA GLN A 34 -11.54 -20.76 1.09
C GLN A 34 -13.04 -20.58 0.88
N ARG A 35 -13.55 -19.40 1.28
CA ARG A 35 -15.00 -19.11 1.24
C ARG A 35 -15.53 -19.03 -0.18
N THR A 36 -14.76 -18.44 -1.09
CA THR A 36 -15.15 -18.28 -2.50
C THR A 36 -14.88 -19.52 -3.36
N SER A 37 -13.96 -20.38 -2.94
CA SER A 37 -13.67 -21.66 -3.60
C SER A 37 -14.50 -22.84 -3.06
N HIS A 38 -15.21 -22.65 -1.94
CA HIS A 38 -15.99 -23.69 -1.23
C HIS A 38 -15.16 -24.93 -0.86
N VAL A 39 -13.90 -24.73 -0.48
CA VAL A 39 -12.97 -25.77 -0.03
C VAL A 39 -12.09 -25.26 1.11
N PRO A 40 -11.57 -26.14 1.98
CA PRO A 40 -10.56 -25.77 2.96
C PRO A 40 -9.26 -25.38 2.25
N LEU A 41 -8.34 -24.69 2.99
CA LEU A 41 -7.03 -24.37 2.47
C LEU A 41 -6.28 -25.62 1.99
N PHE A 42 -5.63 -25.48 0.86
CA PHE A 42 -4.66 -26.46 0.38
C PHE A 42 -3.45 -26.50 1.31
N ALA A 43 -2.94 -27.67 1.64
CA ALA A 43 -1.75 -27.88 2.44
C ALA A 43 -1.70 -27.05 3.77
N PRO A 44 -2.53 -27.35 4.77
CA PRO A 44 -2.63 -26.56 6.01
C PRO A 44 -1.30 -26.40 6.76
N ARG A 45 -0.40 -27.39 6.69
CA ARG A 45 0.94 -27.29 7.30
C ARG A 45 1.80 -26.23 6.62
N LEU A 46 1.65 -26.09 5.29
CA LEU A 46 2.35 -25.05 4.53
C LEU A 46 1.75 -23.66 4.82
N ALA A 47 0.43 -23.58 5.05
CA ALA A 47 -0.22 -22.35 5.52
C ALA A 47 0.28 -21.94 6.92
N ALA A 48 0.47 -22.89 7.82
CA ALA A 48 1.09 -22.63 9.12
C ALA A 48 2.55 -22.16 8.98
N PHE A 49 3.33 -22.76 8.08
CA PHE A 49 4.69 -22.32 7.77
C PHE A 49 4.70 -20.88 7.24
N SER A 50 3.80 -20.52 6.31
CA SER A 50 3.75 -19.15 5.80
C SER A 50 3.42 -18.13 6.90
N PHE A 51 2.55 -18.47 7.85
CA PHE A 51 2.24 -17.62 9.01
C PHE A 51 3.45 -17.43 9.92
N TRP A 52 4.04 -18.51 10.42
CA TRP A 52 5.15 -18.44 11.38
C TRP A 52 6.44 -17.91 10.73
N GLY A 53 6.69 -18.27 9.47
CA GLY A 53 7.81 -17.72 8.69
C GLY A 53 7.67 -16.21 8.51
N TRP A 54 6.45 -15.70 8.26
CA TRP A 54 6.21 -14.27 8.18
C TRP A 54 6.44 -13.56 9.53
N GLN A 55 6.02 -14.18 10.66
CA GLN A 55 6.35 -13.66 11.98
C GLN A 55 7.87 -13.63 12.22
N ALA A 56 8.60 -14.64 11.77
CA ALA A 56 10.07 -14.66 11.86
C ALA A 56 10.72 -13.54 11.04
N VAL A 57 10.20 -13.25 9.83
CA VAL A 57 10.62 -12.08 9.03
C VAL A 57 10.38 -10.77 9.79
N ILE A 58 9.21 -10.60 10.39
CA ILE A 58 8.88 -9.39 11.18
C ILE A 58 9.85 -9.21 12.35
N VAL A 59 10.14 -10.27 13.09
CA VAL A 59 11.10 -10.23 14.20
C VAL A 59 12.51 -9.93 13.67
N GLY A 60 12.92 -10.56 12.56
CA GLY A 60 14.18 -10.29 11.89
C GLY A 60 14.35 -8.81 11.51
N ALA A 61 13.32 -8.22 10.93
CA ALA A 61 13.29 -6.79 10.59
C ALA A 61 13.36 -5.89 11.84
N ALA A 62 12.59 -6.23 12.89
CA ALA A 62 12.55 -5.48 14.14
C ALA A 62 13.90 -5.46 14.88
N ILE A 63 14.74 -6.47 14.65
CA ILE A 63 16.09 -6.56 15.24
C ILE A 63 17.14 -5.91 14.31
N SER A 64 17.15 -6.28 13.02
CA SER A 64 18.22 -5.89 12.09
C SER A 64 18.21 -4.40 11.76
N LEU A 65 17.03 -3.79 11.53
CA LEU A 65 16.94 -2.39 11.13
C LEU A 65 17.42 -1.41 12.24
N PRO A 66 17.02 -1.55 13.52
CA PRO A 66 17.59 -0.72 14.59
C PRO A 66 19.08 -0.92 14.80
N LEU A 67 19.60 -2.12 14.53
CA LEU A 67 21.04 -2.39 14.58
C LEU A 67 21.79 -1.79 13.37
N GLY A 68 21.07 -1.40 12.31
CA GLY A 68 21.60 -0.76 11.13
C GLY A 68 22.03 -1.69 10.00
N TYR A 69 21.59 -2.93 10.06
CA TYR A 69 21.74 -3.85 8.95
C TYR A 69 20.66 -3.57 7.91
N THR A 70 21.04 -2.98 6.80
CA THR A 70 20.11 -2.56 5.73
C THR A 70 20.80 -2.48 4.39
N GLN A 71 20.06 -2.83 3.32
CA GLN A 71 20.46 -2.59 1.93
C GLN A 71 20.23 -1.12 1.50
N SER A 72 19.59 -0.30 2.31
CA SER A 72 19.25 1.10 2.03
C SER A 72 18.35 1.30 0.79
N LYS A 73 17.57 0.29 0.41
CA LYS A 73 16.57 0.37 -0.65
C LYS A 73 15.19 0.59 -0.04
N GLU A 74 14.46 1.59 -0.50
CA GLU A 74 13.12 1.90 0.04
C GLU A 74 12.14 0.75 -0.16
N TYR A 75 11.45 0.34 0.89
CA TYR A 75 10.56 -0.82 0.99
C TYR A 75 11.26 -2.19 0.79
N ALA A 76 12.59 -2.22 0.68
CA ALA A 76 13.41 -3.40 0.51
C ALA A 76 14.72 -3.27 1.29
N GLU A 77 14.61 -2.81 2.53
CA GLU A 77 15.74 -2.48 3.38
C GLU A 77 16.43 -3.71 3.97
N LEU A 78 15.77 -4.87 3.98
CA LEU A 78 16.26 -6.07 4.66
C LEU A 78 17.43 -6.70 3.91
N GLU A 79 18.35 -7.32 4.64
CA GLU A 79 19.53 -7.99 4.07
C GLU A 79 19.20 -9.40 3.58
N TRP A 80 20.02 -9.90 2.68
CA TRP A 80 19.83 -11.11 1.90
C TRP A 80 19.37 -12.37 2.66
N PRO A 81 19.78 -12.66 3.94
CA PRO A 81 19.26 -13.85 4.63
C PRO A 81 17.77 -13.75 4.93
N ILE A 82 17.29 -12.54 5.26
CA ILE A 82 15.88 -12.28 5.51
C ILE A 82 15.11 -12.28 4.19
N ASP A 83 15.69 -11.75 3.11
CA ASP A 83 15.10 -11.78 1.77
C ASP A 83 14.86 -13.21 1.27
N LEU A 84 15.80 -14.12 1.53
CA LEU A 84 15.60 -15.55 1.22
C LEU A 84 14.47 -16.17 2.03
N LEU A 85 14.33 -15.82 3.30
CA LEU A 85 13.21 -16.26 4.11
C LEU A 85 11.88 -15.71 3.59
N ILE A 86 11.85 -14.42 3.21
CA ILE A 86 10.68 -13.79 2.57
C ILE A 86 10.30 -14.57 1.31
N ALA A 87 11.26 -14.87 0.43
CA ALA A 87 11.01 -15.64 -0.79
C ALA A 87 10.42 -17.03 -0.50
N ALA A 88 10.97 -17.75 0.48
CA ALA A 88 10.48 -19.07 0.86
C ALA A 88 9.05 -19.02 1.43
N VAL A 89 8.77 -18.06 2.30
CA VAL A 89 7.43 -17.82 2.88
C VAL A 89 6.43 -17.42 1.79
N TRP A 90 6.85 -16.58 0.85
CA TRP A 90 6.00 -16.11 -0.23
C TRP A 90 5.64 -17.22 -1.22
N VAL A 91 6.58 -18.09 -1.55
CA VAL A 91 6.31 -19.30 -2.35
C VAL A 91 5.34 -20.22 -1.64
N ALA A 92 5.51 -20.42 -0.34
CA ALA A 92 4.57 -21.22 0.46
C ALA A 92 3.16 -20.59 0.44
N PHE A 93 3.05 -19.28 0.62
CA PHE A 93 1.77 -18.56 0.53
C PHE A 93 1.12 -18.71 -0.86
N ALA A 94 1.90 -18.56 -1.92
CA ALA A 94 1.44 -18.74 -3.30
C ALA A 94 0.91 -20.17 -3.54
N ILE A 95 1.66 -21.20 -3.12
CA ILE A 95 1.24 -22.61 -3.27
C ILE A 95 -0.08 -22.88 -2.55
N VAL A 96 -0.25 -22.37 -1.32
CA VAL A 96 -1.48 -22.54 -0.55
C VAL A 96 -2.66 -21.84 -1.24
N PHE A 97 -2.47 -20.59 -1.64
CA PHE A 97 -3.52 -19.80 -2.28
C PHE A 97 -3.96 -20.39 -3.62
N PHE A 98 -3.02 -20.59 -4.54
CA PHE A 98 -3.33 -21.12 -5.88
C PHE A 98 -3.76 -22.60 -5.83
N GLY A 99 -3.16 -23.42 -4.95
CA GLY A 99 -3.59 -24.79 -4.72
C GLY A 99 -5.05 -24.87 -4.24
N THR A 100 -5.49 -23.91 -3.42
CA THR A 100 -6.90 -23.79 -3.00
C THR A 100 -7.80 -23.44 -4.18
N ILE A 101 -7.37 -22.51 -5.04
CA ILE A 101 -8.12 -22.15 -6.28
C ILE A 101 -8.22 -23.35 -7.23
N VAL A 102 -7.14 -24.11 -7.43
CA VAL A 102 -7.16 -25.29 -8.31
C VAL A 102 -8.17 -26.33 -7.81
N LYS A 103 -8.30 -26.50 -6.49
CA LYS A 103 -9.24 -27.46 -5.87
C LYS A 103 -10.66 -26.90 -5.69
N ARG A 104 -10.97 -25.73 -6.19
CA ARG A 104 -12.30 -25.12 -6.02
C ARG A 104 -13.44 -26.01 -6.52
N LYS A 105 -14.56 -25.95 -5.82
CA LYS A 105 -15.81 -26.65 -6.17
C LYS A 105 -16.78 -25.80 -7.00
N VAL A 106 -16.38 -24.59 -7.37
CA VAL A 106 -17.17 -23.67 -8.21
C VAL A 106 -16.46 -23.45 -9.55
N LYS A 107 -17.21 -23.20 -10.62
CA LYS A 107 -16.62 -23.04 -11.96
C LYS A 107 -15.85 -21.71 -12.11
N HIS A 108 -16.39 -20.63 -11.53
CA HIS A 108 -15.81 -19.28 -11.64
C HIS A 108 -14.73 -19.04 -10.58
N ILE A 109 -13.86 -18.09 -10.84
CA ILE A 109 -12.94 -17.51 -9.86
C ILE A 109 -13.48 -16.12 -9.50
N TYR A 110 -13.75 -15.91 -8.22
CA TYR A 110 -14.31 -14.66 -7.71
C TYR A 110 -13.33 -13.48 -7.90
N VAL A 111 -13.84 -12.28 -8.20
CA VAL A 111 -13.02 -11.09 -8.51
C VAL A 111 -11.98 -10.78 -7.44
N ALA A 112 -12.32 -10.90 -6.16
CA ALA A 112 -11.36 -10.70 -5.08
C ALA A 112 -10.12 -11.59 -5.23
N ASN A 113 -10.29 -12.83 -5.71
CA ASN A 113 -9.17 -13.76 -5.92
C ASN A 113 -8.30 -13.38 -7.13
N TRP A 114 -8.82 -12.63 -8.10
CA TRP A 114 -7.99 -12.10 -9.18
C TRP A 114 -6.99 -11.08 -8.62
N PHE A 115 -7.46 -10.17 -7.78
CA PHE A 115 -6.64 -9.14 -7.16
C PHE A 115 -5.61 -9.74 -6.18
N TYR A 116 -6.01 -10.70 -5.35
CA TYR A 116 -5.05 -11.42 -4.49
C TYR A 116 -4.04 -12.22 -5.31
N GLY A 117 -4.46 -12.90 -6.37
CA GLY A 117 -3.56 -13.65 -7.25
C GLY A 117 -2.57 -12.73 -7.98
N GLY A 118 -3.04 -11.61 -8.51
CA GLY A 118 -2.19 -10.58 -9.13
C GLY A 118 -1.17 -10.01 -8.14
N PHE A 119 -1.61 -9.68 -6.92
CA PHE A 119 -0.75 -9.27 -5.82
C PHE A 119 0.34 -10.32 -5.52
N ILE A 120 -0.02 -11.58 -5.33
CA ILE A 120 0.92 -12.65 -4.96
C ILE A 120 2.00 -12.83 -6.05
N LEU A 121 1.59 -12.89 -7.33
CA LEU A 121 2.51 -13.10 -8.44
C LEU A 121 3.42 -11.88 -8.68
N ALA A 122 2.85 -10.68 -8.67
CA ALA A 122 3.61 -9.47 -8.90
C ALA A 122 4.65 -9.24 -7.80
N VAL A 123 4.25 -9.38 -6.53
CA VAL A 123 5.19 -9.17 -5.40
C VAL A 123 6.31 -10.21 -5.39
N ALA A 124 6.03 -11.46 -5.77
CA ALA A 124 7.09 -12.47 -5.93
C ALA A 124 8.15 -12.02 -6.95
N LEU A 125 7.71 -11.58 -8.14
CA LEU A 125 8.60 -11.11 -9.19
C LEU A 125 9.38 -9.86 -8.76
N LEU A 126 8.68 -8.90 -8.18
CA LEU A 126 9.27 -7.64 -7.70
C LEU A 126 10.36 -7.89 -6.65
N HIS A 127 10.09 -8.75 -5.66
CA HIS A 127 11.03 -9.08 -4.61
C HIS A 127 12.28 -9.75 -5.14
N ILE A 128 12.13 -10.79 -5.98
CA ILE A 128 13.27 -11.53 -6.53
C ILE A 128 14.16 -10.62 -7.38
N VAL A 129 13.57 -9.79 -8.23
CA VAL A 129 14.36 -8.93 -9.14
C VAL A 129 15.04 -7.80 -8.38
N ASN A 130 14.31 -7.08 -7.51
CA ASN A 130 14.86 -5.92 -6.83
C ASN A 130 15.91 -6.28 -5.77
N ASN A 131 15.74 -7.40 -5.06
CA ASN A 131 16.60 -7.81 -3.97
C ASN A 131 17.74 -8.73 -4.43
N ALA A 132 17.91 -8.90 -5.76
CA ALA A 132 19.05 -9.62 -6.31
C ALA A 132 20.36 -8.93 -5.88
N SER A 133 21.14 -9.63 -5.08
CA SER A 133 22.34 -9.09 -4.43
C SER A 133 23.46 -10.10 -4.34
N ILE A 134 24.68 -9.60 -4.22
CA ILE A 134 25.91 -10.40 -4.03
C ILE A 134 26.27 -10.32 -2.55
N PRO A 135 26.17 -11.42 -1.78
CA PRO A 135 26.57 -11.44 -0.38
C PRO A 135 28.06 -11.14 -0.20
N ALA A 136 28.35 -10.21 0.72
CA ALA A 136 29.72 -9.87 1.14
C ALA A 136 29.99 -10.24 2.61
N GLY A 137 28.95 -10.60 3.34
CA GLY A 137 28.96 -11.06 4.72
C GLY A 137 27.57 -11.50 5.14
N LEU A 138 27.43 -12.01 6.37
CA LEU A 138 26.14 -12.56 6.85
C LEU A 138 25.00 -11.53 6.80
N MET A 139 25.30 -10.27 7.12
CA MET A 139 24.31 -9.18 7.13
C MET A 139 24.82 -8.00 6.30
N LYS A 140 25.44 -8.31 5.15
CA LYS A 140 25.91 -7.33 4.19
C LYS A 140 25.92 -7.92 2.79
N SER A 141 25.33 -7.18 1.85
CA SER A 141 25.33 -7.49 0.43
C SER A 141 25.47 -6.21 -0.41
N TYR A 142 25.68 -6.41 -1.70
CA TYR A 142 25.69 -5.36 -2.70
C TYR A 142 24.70 -5.70 -3.81
N PRO A 143 23.95 -4.72 -4.38
CA PRO A 143 23.05 -4.97 -5.48
C PRO A 143 23.80 -5.46 -6.72
N VAL A 144 23.15 -6.33 -7.52
CA VAL A 144 23.71 -6.78 -8.80
C VAL A 144 23.65 -5.70 -9.88
N TYR A 145 22.80 -4.69 -9.69
CA TYR A 145 22.65 -3.57 -10.61
C TYR A 145 23.54 -2.41 -10.19
N GLY A 146 24.07 -1.67 -11.17
CA GLY A 146 24.96 -0.54 -10.92
C GLY A 146 24.34 0.81 -11.28
N GLY A 147 24.63 1.83 -10.48
CA GLY A 147 24.32 3.22 -10.78
C GLY A 147 22.81 3.49 -10.97
N VAL A 148 22.47 4.19 -12.05
CA VAL A 148 21.10 4.57 -12.36
C VAL A 148 20.18 3.37 -12.67
N GLN A 149 20.75 2.25 -13.09
CA GLN A 149 19.99 1.01 -13.29
C GLN A 149 19.48 0.45 -11.96
N ASP A 150 20.27 0.51 -10.89
CA ASP A 150 19.82 0.10 -9.56
C ASP A 150 18.69 1.00 -9.07
N ALA A 151 18.78 2.30 -9.27
CA ALA A 151 17.68 3.23 -8.95
C ALA A 151 16.42 2.94 -9.76
N MET A 152 16.56 2.59 -11.04
CA MET A 152 15.44 2.23 -11.91
C MET A 152 14.75 0.94 -11.44
N VAL A 153 15.50 -0.10 -11.12
CA VAL A 153 14.97 -1.37 -10.62
C VAL A 153 14.34 -1.17 -9.24
N GLN A 154 14.99 -0.40 -8.37
CA GLN A 154 14.49 -0.10 -7.04
C GLN A 154 13.14 0.66 -7.10
N TRP A 155 12.96 1.62 -8.01
CA TRP A 155 11.69 2.33 -8.12
C TRP A 155 10.65 1.64 -9.01
N TRP A 156 11.07 0.75 -9.92
CA TRP A 156 10.15 -0.23 -10.47
C TRP A 156 9.56 -1.11 -9.34
N TYR A 157 10.37 -1.59 -8.42
CA TYR A 157 9.93 -2.29 -7.22
C TYR A 157 9.11 -1.37 -6.29
N GLY A 158 9.64 -0.21 -5.91
CA GLY A 158 9.04 0.66 -4.91
C GLY A 158 7.64 1.14 -5.29
N HIS A 159 7.47 1.60 -6.55
CA HIS A 159 6.14 1.97 -7.05
C HIS A 159 5.20 0.76 -7.11
N ASN A 160 5.68 -0.38 -7.60
CA ASN A 160 4.85 -1.57 -7.70
C ASN A 160 4.60 -2.25 -6.33
N ALA A 161 5.42 -2.02 -5.32
CA ALA A 161 5.11 -2.38 -3.94
C ALA A 161 3.86 -1.64 -3.45
N VAL A 162 3.71 -0.35 -3.72
CA VAL A 162 2.46 0.36 -3.43
C VAL A 162 1.33 -0.03 -4.38
N GLY A 163 1.62 -0.33 -5.65
CA GLY A 163 0.64 -0.75 -6.65
C GLY A 163 0.06 -2.15 -6.43
N PHE A 164 0.89 -3.11 -6.09
CA PHE A 164 0.45 -4.50 -5.92
C PHE A 164 0.26 -4.88 -4.46
N PHE A 165 1.16 -4.52 -3.56
CA PHE A 165 1.00 -4.83 -2.14
C PHE A 165 -0.08 -3.94 -1.50
N LEU A 166 0.07 -2.60 -1.55
CA LEU A 166 -0.85 -1.68 -0.89
C LEU A 166 -2.12 -1.36 -1.68
N THR A 167 -2.17 -1.66 -2.98
CA THR A 167 -3.38 -1.42 -3.79
C THR A 167 -4.05 -2.72 -4.21
N ALA A 168 -3.47 -3.53 -5.06
CA ALA A 168 -4.13 -4.74 -5.59
C ALA A 168 -4.54 -5.72 -4.49
N GLY A 169 -3.66 -5.99 -3.51
CA GLY A 169 -3.99 -6.85 -2.36
C GLY A 169 -5.21 -6.35 -1.58
N PHE A 170 -5.26 -5.06 -1.27
CA PHE A 170 -6.37 -4.45 -0.53
C PHE A 170 -7.64 -4.26 -1.39
N LEU A 171 -7.52 -4.18 -2.70
CA LEU A 171 -8.67 -4.31 -3.59
C LEU A 171 -9.29 -5.72 -3.52
N GLY A 172 -8.49 -6.74 -3.28
CA GLY A 172 -9.01 -8.07 -2.93
C GLY A 172 -9.92 -8.03 -1.70
N MET A 173 -9.54 -7.29 -0.64
CA MET A 173 -10.42 -7.05 0.50
C MET A 173 -11.69 -6.30 0.09
N MET A 174 -11.58 -5.21 -0.65
CA MET A 174 -12.71 -4.42 -1.12
C MET A 174 -13.74 -5.28 -1.85
N TYR A 175 -13.31 -6.03 -2.85
CA TYR A 175 -14.20 -6.87 -3.65
C TYR A 175 -14.86 -8.00 -2.87
N TYR A 176 -14.34 -8.37 -1.71
CA TYR A 176 -14.96 -9.36 -0.84
C TYR A 176 -15.80 -8.73 0.27
N PHE A 177 -15.21 -7.84 1.09
CA PHE A 177 -15.85 -7.37 2.31
C PHE A 177 -16.93 -6.31 2.07
N VAL A 178 -16.78 -5.42 1.08
CA VAL A 178 -17.80 -4.42 0.77
C VAL A 178 -19.12 -5.08 0.33
N PRO A 179 -19.15 -5.97 -0.69
CA PRO A 179 -20.37 -6.68 -1.06
C PRO A 179 -20.94 -7.52 0.08
N LYS A 180 -20.08 -8.16 0.91
CA LYS A 180 -20.54 -8.99 2.03
C LYS A 180 -21.18 -8.16 3.15
N GLN A 181 -20.60 -7.01 3.49
CA GLN A 181 -21.16 -6.14 4.54
C GLN A 181 -22.49 -5.50 4.11
N ILE A 182 -22.59 -5.13 2.84
CA ILE A 182 -23.85 -4.55 2.29
C ILE A 182 -24.91 -5.65 2.04
N GLY A 183 -24.49 -6.90 1.81
CA GLY A 183 -25.37 -7.98 1.41
C GLY A 183 -25.85 -7.87 -0.04
N ARG A 184 -25.04 -7.27 -0.92
CA ARG A 184 -25.34 -7.04 -2.33
C ARG A 184 -24.16 -7.46 -3.20
N PRO A 185 -24.39 -7.87 -4.48
CA PRO A 185 -23.29 -8.08 -5.42
C PRO A 185 -22.59 -6.75 -5.71
N ILE A 186 -21.32 -6.83 -6.17
CA ILE A 186 -20.61 -5.67 -6.68
C ILE A 186 -21.41 -4.97 -7.77
N TYR A 187 -21.41 -3.64 -7.80
CA TYR A 187 -22.23 -2.83 -8.71
C TYR A 187 -22.10 -3.24 -10.17
N SER A 188 -20.87 -3.43 -10.67
CA SER A 188 -20.64 -3.82 -12.06
C SER A 188 -19.52 -4.86 -12.17
N TYR A 189 -19.89 -6.07 -12.61
CA TYR A 189 -18.91 -7.10 -12.92
C TYR A 189 -18.04 -6.72 -14.13
N ARG A 190 -18.61 -6.07 -15.15
CA ARG A 190 -17.86 -5.60 -16.33
C ARG A 190 -16.81 -4.55 -15.93
N LEU A 191 -17.18 -3.62 -15.06
CA LEU A 191 -16.24 -2.62 -14.55
C LEU A 191 -15.12 -3.27 -13.70
N SER A 192 -15.42 -4.37 -13.00
CA SER A 192 -14.40 -5.14 -12.28
C SER A 192 -13.36 -5.75 -13.21
N ILE A 193 -13.77 -6.23 -14.40
CA ILE A 193 -12.85 -6.77 -15.42
C ILE A 193 -11.94 -5.66 -15.95
N VAL A 194 -12.53 -4.51 -16.32
CA VAL A 194 -11.76 -3.34 -16.80
C VAL A 194 -10.79 -2.87 -15.72
N HIS A 195 -11.28 -2.71 -14.49
CA HIS A 195 -10.46 -2.29 -13.35
C HIS A 195 -9.25 -3.21 -13.16
N PHE A 196 -9.48 -4.53 -13.09
CA PHE A 196 -8.39 -5.48 -12.87
C PHE A 196 -7.34 -5.42 -13.96
N TRP A 197 -7.72 -5.67 -15.21
CA TRP A 197 -6.75 -5.79 -16.30
C TRP A 197 -6.03 -4.48 -16.61
N ALA A 198 -6.76 -3.37 -16.66
CA ALA A 198 -6.15 -2.06 -16.91
C ALA A 198 -5.21 -1.64 -15.76
N LEU A 199 -5.61 -1.89 -14.51
CA LEU A 199 -4.77 -1.56 -13.34
C LEU A 199 -3.47 -2.38 -13.34
N ILE A 200 -3.57 -3.71 -13.42
CA ILE A 200 -2.42 -4.61 -13.36
C ILE A 200 -1.42 -4.30 -14.47
N PHE A 201 -1.90 -4.08 -15.71
CA PHE A 201 -1.03 -3.77 -16.82
C PHE A 201 -0.34 -2.40 -16.68
N THR A 202 -1.08 -1.36 -16.29
CA THR A 202 -0.54 0.01 -16.25
C THR A 202 0.41 0.23 -15.08
N TYR A 203 0.18 -0.38 -13.92
CA TYR A 203 1.06 -0.24 -12.76
C TYR A 203 2.50 -0.60 -13.05
N MET A 204 2.74 -1.67 -13.82
CA MET A 204 4.09 -2.18 -14.09
C MET A 204 5.04 -1.14 -14.70
N TRP A 205 4.52 -0.12 -15.37
CA TRP A 205 5.30 0.86 -16.12
C TRP A 205 5.40 2.24 -15.48
N ALA A 206 4.68 2.49 -14.40
CA ALA A 206 4.58 3.82 -13.80
C ALA A 206 5.80 4.21 -12.92
N GLY A 207 6.60 3.24 -12.46
CA GLY A 207 7.69 3.44 -11.51
C GLY A 207 8.69 4.58 -11.81
N PRO A 208 9.11 4.79 -13.07
CA PRO A 208 10.08 5.85 -13.38
C PRO A 208 9.64 7.27 -13.04
N HIS A 209 8.37 7.52 -12.75
CA HIS A 209 7.92 8.83 -12.28
C HIS A 209 8.54 9.24 -10.93
N HIS A 210 9.05 8.30 -10.16
CA HIS A 210 9.81 8.60 -8.93
C HIS A 210 11.21 9.16 -9.21
N LEU A 211 11.68 9.08 -10.45
CA LEU A 211 13.04 9.45 -10.85
C LEU A 211 13.06 10.62 -11.84
N HIS A 212 12.06 11.50 -11.76
CA HIS A 212 12.08 12.78 -12.49
C HIS A 212 13.30 13.62 -12.08
N TYR A 213 13.88 14.31 -13.05
CA TYR A 213 15.06 15.18 -12.86
C TYR A 213 16.32 14.44 -12.37
N THR A 214 16.40 13.13 -12.61
CA THR A 214 17.60 12.32 -12.33
C THR A 214 18.39 12.03 -13.62
N ALA A 215 19.46 11.26 -13.49
CA ALA A 215 20.29 10.82 -14.63
C ALA A 215 19.64 9.76 -15.53
N LEU A 216 18.40 9.33 -15.26
CA LEU A 216 17.64 8.48 -16.17
C LEU A 216 17.33 9.20 -17.49
N PRO A 217 17.34 8.49 -18.63
CA PRO A 217 16.88 9.07 -19.90
C PRO A 217 15.49 9.70 -19.79
N ASP A 218 15.29 10.85 -20.41
CA ASP A 218 14.04 11.60 -20.29
C ASP A 218 12.81 10.84 -20.79
N TRP A 219 12.98 10.03 -21.84
CA TRP A 219 11.89 9.20 -22.35
C TRP A 219 11.36 8.20 -21.31
N THR A 220 12.25 7.65 -20.45
CA THR A 220 11.87 6.72 -19.39
C THR A 220 11.05 7.43 -18.31
N GLN A 221 11.47 8.65 -17.93
CA GLN A 221 10.75 9.50 -16.99
C GLN A 221 9.35 9.86 -17.53
N SER A 222 9.29 10.24 -18.82
CA SER A 222 8.03 10.57 -19.51
C SER A 222 7.12 9.34 -19.63
N LEU A 223 7.67 8.15 -19.87
CA LEU A 223 6.91 6.90 -19.88
C LEU A 223 6.25 6.66 -18.51
N GLY A 224 6.99 6.81 -17.41
CA GLY A 224 6.47 6.69 -16.06
C GLY A 224 5.32 7.67 -15.79
N MET A 225 5.46 8.92 -16.23
CA MET A 225 4.39 9.92 -16.12
C MET A 225 3.13 9.52 -16.91
N VAL A 226 3.27 9.11 -18.17
CA VAL A 226 2.13 8.75 -19.03
C VAL A 226 1.37 7.55 -18.46
N PHE A 227 2.07 6.50 -18.05
CA PHE A 227 1.41 5.34 -17.44
C PHE A 227 0.75 5.67 -16.10
N SER A 228 1.33 6.59 -15.32
CA SER A 228 0.72 7.09 -14.09
C SER A 228 -0.59 7.84 -14.36
N LEU A 229 -0.64 8.68 -15.40
CA LEU A 229 -1.87 9.37 -15.79
C LEU A 229 -2.95 8.39 -16.29
N ILE A 230 -2.57 7.35 -17.03
CA ILE A 230 -3.50 6.31 -17.49
C ILE A 230 -4.09 5.56 -16.28
N LEU A 231 -3.34 5.34 -15.21
CA LEU A 231 -3.81 4.68 -13.98
C LEU A 231 -5.00 5.36 -13.31
N PHE A 232 -5.21 6.64 -13.55
CA PHE A 232 -6.37 7.37 -13.02
C PHE A 232 -7.70 6.70 -13.40
N ALA A 233 -7.85 6.32 -14.67
CA ALA A 233 -9.10 5.74 -15.17
C ALA A 233 -9.47 4.40 -14.50
N PRO A 234 -8.61 3.35 -14.45
CA PRO A 234 -8.96 2.11 -13.79
C PRO A 234 -9.12 2.28 -12.27
N SER A 235 -8.30 3.10 -11.61
CA SER A 235 -8.38 3.31 -10.16
C SER A 235 -9.71 3.94 -9.75
N TRP A 236 -10.13 4.98 -10.43
CA TRP A 236 -11.43 5.60 -10.18
C TRP A 236 -12.59 4.72 -10.62
N GLY A 237 -12.44 3.94 -11.68
CA GLY A 237 -13.40 2.90 -12.05
C GLY A 237 -13.62 1.91 -10.90
N GLY A 238 -12.55 1.49 -10.21
CA GLY A 238 -12.61 0.63 -9.03
C GLY A 238 -13.28 1.30 -7.83
N MET A 239 -12.92 2.55 -7.54
CA MET A 239 -13.55 3.35 -6.48
C MET A 239 -15.06 3.47 -6.72
N ILE A 240 -15.46 3.90 -7.92
CA ILE A 240 -16.87 4.05 -8.30
C ILE A 240 -17.60 2.72 -8.17
N ASN A 241 -17.01 1.62 -8.63
CA ASN A 241 -17.60 0.29 -8.54
C ASN A 241 -17.87 -0.13 -7.08
N GLY A 242 -16.90 0.12 -6.20
CA GLY A 242 -17.04 -0.18 -4.77
C GLY A 242 -18.09 0.68 -4.10
N ILE A 243 -18.05 2.01 -4.29
CA ILE A 243 -19.00 2.94 -3.67
C ILE A 243 -20.43 2.72 -4.20
N MET A 244 -20.61 2.56 -5.52
CA MET A 244 -21.91 2.33 -6.14
C MET A 244 -22.54 0.98 -5.78
N THR A 245 -21.80 0.08 -5.15
CA THR A 245 -22.37 -1.14 -4.55
C THR A 245 -23.41 -0.78 -3.46
N LEU A 246 -23.36 0.45 -2.88
CA LEU A 246 -24.38 0.98 -2.00
C LEU A 246 -25.62 1.54 -2.73
N SER A 247 -25.66 1.56 -4.05
CA SER A 247 -26.80 2.12 -4.78
C SER A 247 -28.12 1.51 -4.29
N GLY A 248 -29.05 2.38 -3.83
CA GLY A 248 -30.30 1.96 -3.18
C GLY A 248 -30.17 1.46 -1.72
N ALA A 249 -29.00 1.60 -1.08
CA ALA A 249 -28.77 1.22 0.32
C ALA A 249 -27.94 2.27 1.10
N TRP A 250 -27.92 3.52 0.66
CA TRP A 250 -27.13 4.60 1.28
C TRP A 250 -27.49 4.87 2.75
N HIS A 251 -28.76 4.64 3.15
CA HIS A 251 -29.21 4.78 4.54
C HIS A 251 -28.39 3.91 5.50
N ARG A 252 -27.87 2.76 5.06
CA ARG A 252 -27.07 1.85 5.89
C ARG A 252 -25.77 2.45 6.40
N LEU A 253 -25.22 3.47 5.73
CA LEU A 253 -24.04 4.19 6.24
C LEU A 253 -24.31 4.89 7.58
N ARG A 254 -25.58 5.24 7.88
CA ARG A 254 -25.94 5.86 9.16
C ARG A 254 -26.02 4.85 10.29
N GLU A 255 -26.27 3.59 9.97
CA GLU A 255 -26.57 2.53 10.93
C GLU A 255 -25.36 1.59 11.17
N ASP A 256 -24.48 1.45 10.19
CA ASP A 256 -23.42 0.44 10.18
C ASP A 256 -22.01 1.09 10.17
N PRO A 257 -21.34 1.14 11.34
CA PRO A 257 -20.00 1.72 11.43
C PRO A 257 -18.94 0.91 10.68
N ILE A 258 -19.11 -0.40 10.52
CA ILE A 258 -18.17 -1.24 9.73
C ILE A 258 -18.23 -0.81 8.26
N LEU A 259 -19.45 -0.58 7.77
CA LEU A 259 -19.64 -0.10 6.41
C LEU A 259 -19.03 1.29 6.19
N ARG A 260 -19.09 2.17 7.20
CA ARG A 260 -18.42 3.49 7.14
C ARG A 260 -16.90 3.34 6.95
N PHE A 261 -16.24 2.45 7.71
CA PHE A 261 -14.81 2.15 7.51
C PHE A 261 -14.51 1.77 6.07
N LEU A 262 -15.29 0.85 5.50
CA LEU A 262 -15.07 0.33 4.15
C LEU A 262 -15.28 1.40 3.06
N ILE A 263 -16.29 2.26 3.22
CA ILE A 263 -16.63 3.29 2.22
C ILE A 263 -15.71 4.51 2.32
N VAL A 264 -15.38 4.95 3.54
CA VAL A 264 -14.41 6.04 3.72
C VAL A 264 -13.03 5.60 3.25
N ALA A 265 -12.64 4.34 3.46
CA ALA A 265 -11.42 3.79 2.86
C ALA A 265 -11.42 3.92 1.32
N LEU A 266 -12.54 3.60 0.66
CA LEU A 266 -12.68 3.78 -0.79
C LEU A 266 -12.58 5.24 -1.24
N SER A 267 -13.07 6.18 -0.43
CA SER A 267 -12.93 7.61 -0.71
C SER A 267 -11.47 8.04 -0.64
N PHE A 268 -10.72 7.56 0.35
CA PHE A 268 -9.26 7.77 0.44
C PHE A 268 -8.50 7.08 -0.69
N TYR A 269 -8.95 5.89 -1.13
CA TYR A 269 -8.40 5.23 -2.32
C TYR A 269 -8.55 6.11 -3.56
N GLY A 270 -9.74 6.64 -3.80
CA GLY A 270 -9.98 7.56 -4.92
C GLY A 270 -9.14 8.84 -4.83
N MET A 271 -9.02 9.42 -3.65
CA MET A 271 -8.23 10.62 -3.42
C MET A 271 -6.73 10.38 -3.66
N SER A 272 -6.15 9.33 -3.07
CA SER A 272 -4.73 9.03 -3.25
C SER A 272 -4.39 8.60 -4.67
N THR A 273 -5.30 7.91 -5.38
CA THR A 273 -5.12 7.54 -6.80
C THR A 273 -5.47 8.66 -7.80
N PHE A 274 -6.00 9.78 -7.34
CA PHE A 274 -6.00 11.06 -8.07
C PHE A 274 -4.68 11.79 -7.86
N GLU A 275 -4.26 11.91 -6.61
CA GLU A 275 -3.09 12.67 -6.21
C GLU A 275 -1.79 12.09 -6.80
N GLY A 276 -1.61 10.75 -6.80
CA GLY A 276 -0.45 10.08 -7.36
C GLY A 276 -0.19 10.42 -8.83
N PRO A 277 -1.15 10.21 -9.73
CA PRO A 277 -1.04 10.64 -11.13
C PRO A 277 -0.77 12.14 -11.30
N MET A 278 -1.44 12.99 -10.52
CA MET A 278 -1.19 14.43 -10.55
C MET A 278 0.27 14.77 -10.17
N MET A 279 0.79 14.17 -9.11
CA MET A 279 2.17 14.34 -8.66
C MET A 279 3.20 13.73 -9.62
N SER A 280 2.80 12.82 -10.51
CA SER A 280 3.66 12.27 -11.56
C SER A 280 3.91 13.24 -12.70
N ILE A 281 3.09 14.28 -12.87
CA ILE A 281 3.30 15.34 -13.87
C ILE A 281 4.58 16.10 -13.50
N LYS A 282 5.54 16.19 -14.44
CA LYS A 282 6.87 16.75 -14.17
C LYS A 282 6.82 18.11 -13.47
N THR A 283 5.98 19.04 -13.90
CA THR A 283 5.85 20.36 -13.28
C THR A 283 5.30 20.32 -11.86
N VAL A 284 4.35 19.44 -11.57
CA VAL A 284 3.82 19.22 -10.21
C VAL A 284 4.86 18.50 -9.36
N ASN A 285 5.53 17.49 -9.93
CA ASN A 285 6.60 16.75 -9.27
C ASN A 285 7.73 17.66 -8.82
N ALA A 286 8.12 18.64 -9.66
CA ALA A 286 9.13 19.63 -9.32
C ALA A 286 8.78 20.43 -8.06
N LEU A 287 7.50 20.61 -7.75
CA LEU A 287 7.05 21.29 -6.52
C LEU A 287 6.94 20.32 -5.34
N SER A 288 6.43 19.09 -5.58
CA SER A 288 6.06 18.16 -4.51
C SER A 288 7.20 17.23 -4.07
N HIS A 289 8.18 16.97 -4.93
CA HIS A 289 9.23 15.97 -4.68
C HIS A 289 10.07 16.36 -3.45
N TYR A 290 10.31 15.40 -2.56
CA TYR A 290 11.01 15.54 -1.27
C TYR A 290 10.31 16.41 -0.22
N THR A 291 9.11 16.93 -0.48
CA THR A 291 8.34 17.70 0.48
C THR A 291 7.42 16.82 1.33
N ASP A 292 6.85 17.41 2.39
CA ASP A 292 5.80 16.77 3.20
C ASP A 292 4.54 16.43 2.39
N TRP A 293 4.34 17.04 1.21
CA TRP A 293 3.23 16.66 0.33
C TRP A 293 3.32 15.21 -0.14
N THR A 294 4.53 14.74 -0.50
CA THR A 294 4.75 13.32 -0.83
C THR A 294 4.40 12.40 0.35
N ILE A 295 4.75 12.81 1.57
CA ILE A 295 4.42 12.06 2.79
C ILE A 295 2.90 12.09 3.04
N GLY A 296 2.23 13.22 2.79
CA GLY A 296 0.76 13.35 2.86
C GLY A 296 0.05 12.39 1.91
N HIS A 297 0.53 12.31 0.66
CA HIS A 297 0.05 11.36 -0.33
C HIS A 297 0.16 9.90 0.16
N VAL A 298 1.34 9.51 0.61
CA VAL A 298 1.56 8.14 1.11
C VAL A 298 0.65 7.82 2.30
N HIS A 299 0.46 8.77 3.25
CA HIS A 299 -0.36 8.53 4.43
C HIS A 299 -1.86 8.59 4.15
N SER A 300 -2.33 9.37 3.17
CA SER A 300 -3.72 9.28 2.70
C SER A 300 -4.02 7.87 2.14
N GLY A 301 -3.06 7.27 1.44
CA GLY A 301 -3.13 5.88 0.99
C GLY A 301 -2.95 4.85 2.11
N ALA A 302 -1.87 4.95 2.89
CA ALA A 302 -1.50 3.93 3.88
C ALA A 302 -2.41 3.94 5.12
N LEU A 303 -2.86 5.09 5.61
CA LEU A 303 -3.78 5.18 6.73
C LEU A 303 -5.24 5.23 6.26
N GLY A 304 -5.54 6.12 5.31
CA GLY A 304 -6.90 6.34 4.83
C GLY A 304 -7.45 5.16 4.04
N TRP A 305 -6.72 4.66 3.06
CA TRP A 305 -7.14 3.48 2.28
C TRP A 305 -6.82 2.18 3.02
N VAL A 306 -5.54 1.87 3.22
CA VAL A 306 -5.09 0.57 3.73
C VAL A 306 -5.51 0.36 5.19
N GLY A 307 -5.32 1.36 6.05
CA GLY A 307 -5.67 1.26 7.46
C GLY A 307 -7.18 1.05 7.66
N LEU A 308 -8.01 1.90 7.08
CA LEU A 308 -9.46 1.83 7.28
C LEU A 308 -10.09 0.58 6.63
N ILE A 309 -9.65 0.16 5.43
CA ILE A 309 -10.19 -1.07 4.81
C ILE A 309 -9.81 -2.29 5.62
N THR A 310 -8.61 -2.32 6.20
CA THR A 310 -8.16 -3.41 7.07
C THR A 310 -9.02 -3.48 8.33
N MET A 311 -9.19 -2.37 9.03
CA MET A 311 -9.99 -2.33 10.25
C MET A 311 -11.46 -2.72 9.99
N GLY A 312 -12.07 -2.18 8.93
CA GLY A 312 -13.42 -2.57 8.52
C GLY A 312 -13.53 -4.07 8.21
N SER A 313 -12.54 -4.63 7.51
CA SER A 313 -12.50 -6.05 7.19
C SER A 313 -12.32 -6.93 8.44
N LEU A 314 -11.48 -6.52 9.39
CA LEU A 314 -11.27 -7.23 10.66
C LEU A 314 -12.53 -7.17 11.55
N TYR A 315 -13.22 -6.04 11.64
CA TYR A 315 -14.48 -5.93 12.36
C TYR A 315 -15.57 -6.83 11.78
N TYR A 316 -15.56 -7.05 10.47
CA TYR A 316 -16.41 -8.05 9.83
C TYR A 316 -15.97 -9.48 10.15
N LEU A 317 -14.67 -9.76 10.09
CA LEU A 317 -14.12 -11.12 10.08
C LEU A 317 -14.00 -11.73 11.48
N ILE A 318 -13.46 -10.97 12.45
CA ILE A 318 -13.12 -11.49 13.79
C ILE A 318 -14.32 -12.14 14.48
N PRO A 319 -15.48 -11.51 14.63
CA PRO A 319 -16.61 -12.14 15.31
C PRO A 319 -17.01 -13.47 14.65
N ARG A 320 -16.98 -13.52 13.30
CA ARG A 320 -17.35 -14.73 12.55
C ARG A 320 -16.38 -15.89 12.74
N LEU A 321 -15.09 -15.60 12.92
CA LEU A 321 -14.08 -16.62 13.24
C LEU A 321 -14.29 -17.23 14.63
N TRP A 322 -14.80 -16.43 15.58
CA TRP A 322 -15.14 -16.89 16.93
C TRP A 322 -16.58 -17.35 17.11
N GLY A 323 -17.33 -17.52 16.04
CA GLY A 323 -18.73 -17.91 16.09
C GLY A 323 -19.63 -16.90 16.79
N ARG A 324 -19.26 -15.62 16.76
CA ARG A 324 -20.03 -14.49 17.32
C ARG A 324 -20.75 -13.74 16.21
N ASN A 325 -21.91 -13.15 16.58
CA ASN A 325 -22.69 -12.35 15.62
C ASN A 325 -22.14 -10.94 15.45
N GLN A 326 -21.47 -10.39 16.45
CA GLN A 326 -20.94 -9.03 16.48
C GLN A 326 -19.68 -8.92 17.37
N MET A 327 -18.97 -7.82 17.24
CA MET A 327 -17.91 -7.41 18.14
C MET A 327 -18.47 -7.05 19.52
N TYR A 328 -17.60 -6.95 20.52
CA TYR A 328 -17.94 -6.62 21.91
C TYR A 328 -18.81 -5.35 22.03
N SER A 329 -18.46 -4.29 21.30
CA SER A 329 -19.16 -3.01 21.38
C SER A 329 -19.19 -2.29 20.03
N THR A 330 -20.38 -2.05 19.52
CA THR A 330 -20.60 -1.23 18.32
C THR A 330 -20.24 0.23 18.56
N SER A 331 -20.51 0.76 19.75
CA SER A 331 -20.18 2.14 20.13
C SER A 331 -18.67 2.40 20.12
N LEU A 332 -17.85 1.43 20.53
CA LEU A 332 -16.38 1.53 20.42
C LEU A 332 -15.91 1.49 18.98
N ILE A 333 -16.55 0.72 18.11
CA ILE A 333 -16.25 0.73 16.66
C ILE A 333 -16.59 2.11 16.08
N GLU A 334 -17.71 2.70 16.46
CA GLU A 334 -18.12 4.03 16.02
C GLU A 334 -17.15 5.12 16.51
N LEU A 335 -16.76 5.09 17.78
CA LEU A 335 -15.75 5.98 18.34
C LEU A 335 -14.43 5.86 17.57
N HIS A 336 -13.95 4.63 17.35
CA HIS A 336 -12.72 4.38 16.57
C HIS A 336 -12.84 4.92 15.15
N PHE A 337 -13.98 4.72 14.49
CA PHE A 337 -14.22 5.25 13.14
C PHE A 337 -14.02 6.78 13.09
N TRP A 338 -14.67 7.51 14.00
CA TRP A 338 -14.60 8.97 14.00
C TRP A 338 -13.20 9.48 14.36
N LEU A 339 -12.59 8.91 15.40
CA LEU A 339 -11.22 9.30 15.80
C LEU A 339 -10.22 9.02 14.69
N ALA A 340 -10.26 7.84 14.08
CA ALA A 340 -9.36 7.49 12.99
C ALA A 340 -9.59 8.37 11.75
N THR A 341 -10.83 8.57 11.33
CA THR A 341 -11.15 9.35 10.13
C THR A 341 -10.74 10.81 10.28
N ILE A 342 -11.08 11.43 11.42
CA ILE A 342 -10.73 12.83 11.69
C ILE A 342 -9.21 12.97 11.85
N GLY A 343 -8.56 12.08 12.61
CA GLY A 343 -7.11 12.10 12.80
C GLY A 343 -6.35 11.95 11.49
N ILE A 344 -6.74 11.00 10.64
CA ILE A 344 -6.13 10.81 9.31
C ILE A 344 -6.33 12.05 8.43
N ALA A 345 -7.54 12.63 8.42
CA ALA A 345 -7.82 13.82 7.62
C ALA A 345 -6.97 15.02 8.08
N LEU A 346 -6.90 15.29 9.38
CA LEU A 346 -6.06 16.36 9.94
C LEU A 346 -4.57 16.14 9.61
N TYR A 347 -4.10 14.91 9.76
CA TYR A 347 -2.72 14.54 9.48
C TYR A 347 -2.36 14.76 7.99
N ALA A 348 -3.21 14.28 7.07
CA ALA A 348 -2.99 14.43 5.63
C ALA A 348 -3.04 15.91 5.21
N ILE A 349 -4.05 16.67 5.67
CA ILE A 349 -4.18 18.11 5.36
C ILE A 349 -2.97 18.88 5.85
N ALA A 350 -2.50 18.63 7.09
CA ALA A 350 -1.31 19.28 7.63
C ALA A 350 -0.06 19.00 6.78
N LEU A 351 0.10 17.76 6.31
CA LEU A 351 1.21 17.38 5.42
C LEU A 351 1.11 18.04 4.03
N TRP A 352 -0.09 18.12 3.46
CA TRP A 352 -0.28 18.77 2.15
C TRP A 352 0.06 20.26 2.23
N VAL A 353 -0.46 20.97 3.23
CA VAL A 353 -0.20 22.40 3.39
C VAL A 353 1.28 22.64 3.68
N ALA A 354 1.89 21.86 4.58
CA ALA A 354 3.32 21.95 4.86
C ALA A 354 4.16 21.69 3.60
N GLY A 355 3.83 20.64 2.85
CA GLY A 355 4.58 20.25 1.66
C GLY A 355 4.48 21.26 0.52
N VAL A 356 3.29 21.81 0.27
CA VAL A 356 3.13 22.90 -0.72
C VAL A 356 3.93 24.14 -0.29
N THR A 357 3.87 24.52 0.99
CA THR A 357 4.66 25.63 1.54
C THR A 357 6.16 25.39 1.33
N GLN A 358 6.67 24.21 1.69
CA GLN A 358 8.07 23.83 1.47
C GLN A 358 8.47 23.93 0.00
N GLY A 359 7.69 23.34 -0.90
CA GLY A 359 7.98 23.33 -2.34
C GLY A 359 8.02 24.73 -2.94
N LEU A 360 7.12 25.63 -2.54
CA LEU A 360 7.12 27.02 -2.97
C LEU A 360 8.35 27.77 -2.43
N MET A 361 8.69 27.61 -1.16
CA MET A 361 9.84 28.25 -0.55
C MET A 361 11.17 27.76 -1.15
N TRP A 362 11.31 26.46 -1.42
CA TRP A 362 12.55 25.91 -2.00
C TRP A 362 12.77 26.30 -3.47
N ARG A 363 11.75 26.83 -4.13
CA ARG A 363 11.80 27.26 -5.53
C ARG A 363 11.79 28.76 -5.70
N ALA A 364 11.63 29.51 -4.62
CA ALA A 364 11.68 30.99 -4.67
C ALA A 364 13.14 31.46 -4.88
N LEU A 365 13.34 32.24 -5.94
CA LEU A 365 14.65 32.75 -6.30
C LEU A 365 14.60 34.29 -6.32
N GLU A 366 15.71 34.90 -5.89
CA GLU A 366 15.98 36.30 -6.09
C GLU A 366 16.34 36.59 -7.56
N PRO A 367 16.33 37.84 -8.01
CA PRO A 367 16.67 38.21 -9.40
C PRO A 367 18.07 37.72 -9.85
N ASP A 368 19.00 37.56 -8.92
CA ASP A 368 20.36 37.06 -9.18
C ASP A 368 20.45 35.52 -9.21
N GLY A 369 19.33 34.82 -9.03
CA GLY A 369 19.26 33.36 -9.02
C GLY A 369 19.60 32.67 -7.68
N THR A 370 19.86 33.43 -6.62
CA THR A 370 20.04 32.87 -5.27
C THR A 370 18.70 32.49 -4.64
N LEU A 371 18.73 31.60 -3.65
CA LEU A 371 17.52 31.17 -2.93
C LEU A 371 17.01 32.32 -2.04
N THR A 372 15.71 32.66 -2.17
CA THR A 372 15.05 33.63 -1.31
C THR A 372 14.98 33.19 0.14
N TYR A 373 14.78 31.87 0.37
CA TYR A 373 14.63 31.29 1.72
C TYR A 373 15.72 30.28 2.00
N THR A 374 16.21 30.30 3.21
CA THR A 374 17.08 29.22 3.74
C THR A 374 16.27 27.98 4.09
N PHE A 375 16.92 26.83 4.19
CA PHE A 375 16.28 25.60 4.67
C PHE A 375 15.67 25.78 6.06
N ALA A 376 16.37 26.46 6.98
CA ALA A 376 15.88 26.73 8.33
C ALA A 376 14.58 27.55 8.36
N GLU A 377 14.41 28.50 7.45
CA GLU A 377 13.17 29.27 7.31
C GLU A 377 12.01 28.40 6.83
N SER A 378 12.25 27.49 5.87
CA SER A 378 11.22 26.52 5.43
C SER A 378 10.79 25.57 6.55
N VAL A 379 11.72 25.13 7.41
CA VAL A 379 11.42 24.33 8.61
C VAL A 379 10.56 25.13 9.60
N LYS A 380 10.91 26.39 9.87
CA LYS A 380 10.13 27.27 10.74
C LYS A 380 8.71 27.49 10.22
N ALA A 381 8.56 27.71 8.92
CA ALA A 381 7.25 27.87 8.28
C ALA A 381 6.38 26.60 8.37
N SER A 382 7.02 25.42 8.42
CA SER A 382 6.33 24.13 8.55
C SER A 382 5.93 23.78 10.00
N PHE A 383 6.51 24.44 11.01
CA PHE A 383 6.33 24.11 12.42
C PHE A 383 4.86 24.09 12.89
N PRO A 384 3.97 25.03 12.55
CA PRO A 384 2.57 24.98 12.94
C PRO A 384 1.86 23.71 12.48
N TYR A 385 2.19 23.21 11.29
CA TYR A 385 1.60 21.97 10.74
C TYR A 385 2.15 20.73 11.45
N TYR A 386 3.39 20.77 11.94
CA TYR A 386 3.93 19.67 12.77
C TYR A 386 3.20 19.56 14.11
N VAL A 387 2.77 20.68 14.70
CA VAL A 387 1.93 20.67 15.89
C VAL A 387 0.58 20.01 15.63
N VAL A 388 -0.07 20.33 14.50
CA VAL A 388 -1.35 19.67 14.12
C VAL A 388 -1.18 18.17 13.91
N ARG A 389 -0.03 17.71 13.46
CA ARG A 389 0.27 16.27 13.29
C ARG A 389 0.40 15.49 14.59
N LEU A 390 0.61 16.16 15.72
CA LEU A 390 0.73 15.53 17.05
C LEU A 390 -0.64 15.32 17.73
N ILE A 391 -1.68 16.00 17.26
CA ILE A 391 -3.05 15.89 17.77
C ILE A 391 -3.75 14.69 17.14
#